data_df313397d8fbbe75273cf4678750aad5
#
_entry.id   df313397d8fbbe75273cf4678750aad5
#
_cell.length_a   1.000
_cell.length_b   1.000
_cell.length_c   1.000
_cell.angle_alpha   90.00
_cell.angle_beta   90.00
_cell.angle_gamma   90.00
#
_symmetry.space_group_name_H-M   'P 1'
#
loop_
_entity.id
_entity.type
_entity.pdbx_description
1 polymer ?
#
loop_
_entity_poly.entity_id
_entity_poly.type
_entity_poly.pdbx_seq_one_letter_code
_entity_poly.pdbx_strand_id
1 'polypeptide(L)'
;MKVLTIHDLKIIKKRAEGTLLLREESNETVATQCCGLALGTEHLQILICGGTGCKASDSHIIAERLQQALERNNIADKVDFITTGCFGFCEKGPIVKIIPDNTFYTQVVPDDADEIVREHIIGGRKIERLLYIDPKTEKTVSDSKHMDFYRKQMRI
;
A
#
# COMPACT_ATOMS: atom_id res chain seq x y z
N MET A 1 -4.44 -19.00 -15.13
CA MET A 1 -4.48 -20.45 -14.83
C MET A 1 -5.95 -20.84 -14.64
N LYS A 2 -6.42 -21.86 -15.37
CA LYS A 2 -7.82 -22.33 -15.24
C LYS A 2 -7.88 -23.36 -14.12
N VAL A 3 -8.67 -23.13 -13.08
CA VAL A 3 -8.86 -24.07 -11.97
C VAL A 3 -9.84 -25.15 -12.43
N LEU A 4 -9.41 -26.40 -12.50
CA LEU A 4 -10.21 -27.53 -12.99
C LEU A 4 -10.49 -28.57 -11.90
N THR A 5 -9.68 -28.62 -10.85
CA THR A 5 -9.77 -29.64 -9.80
C THR A 5 -9.56 -29.07 -8.40
N ILE A 6 -9.98 -29.85 -7.38
CA ILE A 6 -9.68 -29.56 -5.96
C ILE A 6 -8.16 -29.55 -5.72
N HIS A 7 -7.40 -30.32 -6.47
CA HIS A 7 -5.95 -30.34 -6.37
C HIS A 7 -5.32 -28.99 -6.78
N ASP A 8 -5.84 -28.37 -7.85
CA ASP A 8 -5.40 -27.04 -8.28
C ASP A 8 -5.67 -25.97 -7.21
N LEU A 9 -6.83 -26.06 -6.54
CA LEU A 9 -7.16 -25.17 -5.43
C LEU A 9 -6.19 -25.32 -4.25
N LYS A 10 -5.78 -26.57 -3.91
CA LYS A 10 -4.80 -26.79 -2.85
C LYS A 10 -3.43 -26.21 -3.20
N ILE A 11 -3.00 -26.30 -4.45
CA ILE A 11 -1.75 -25.68 -4.93
C ILE A 11 -1.82 -24.15 -4.82
N ILE A 12 -2.94 -23.57 -5.26
CA ILE A 12 -3.15 -22.11 -5.17
C ILE A 12 -3.15 -21.67 -3.70
N LYS A 13 -3.87 -22.40 -2.83
CA LYS A 13 -3.89 -22.13 -1.39
C LYS A 13 -2.47 -22.12 -0.81
N LYS A 14 -1.68 -23.16 -1.07
CA LYS A 14 -0.31 -23.29 -0.56
C LYS A 14 0.61 -22.13 -1.05
N ARG A 15 0.42 -21.67 -2.29
CA ARG A 15 1.14 -20.50 -2.80
C ARG A 15 0.71 -19.19 -2.13
N ALA A 16 -0.59 -19.06 -1.87
CA ALA A 16 -1.15 -17.88 -1.23
C ALA A 16 -0.83 -17.81 0.28
N GLU A 17 -0.62 -18.94 0.95
CA GLU A 17 -0.30 -18.99 2.39
C GLU A 17 0.94 -18.18 2.72
N GLY A 18 2.02 -18.27 1.94
CA GLY A 18 3.21 -17.45 2.14
C GLY A 18 2.95 -15.94 2.04
N THR A 19 2.08 -15.54 1.13
CA THR A 19 1.70 -14.13 0.94
C THR A 19 0.73 -13.65 2.02
N LEU A 20 -0.12 -14.54 2.55
CA LEU A 20 -1.07 -14.23 3.62
C LEU A 20 -0.38 -14.09 4.97
N LEU A 21 0.59 -14.96 5.28
CA LEU A 21 1.40 -14.89 6.51
C LEU A 21 2.12 -13.54 6.63
N LEU A 22 2.64 -12.99 5.54
CA LEU A 22 3.24 -11.65 5.52
C LEU A 22 2.25 -10.54 5.94
N ARG A 23 0.94 -10.76 5.76
CA ARG A 23 -0.10 -9.80 6.18
C ARG A 23 -0.49 -9.96 7.66
N GLU A 24 -0.30 -11.13 8.24
CA GLU A 24 -0.66 -11.41 9.64
C GLU A 24 0.51 -11.13 10.60
N GLU A 25 1.73 -11.48 10.22
CA GLU A 25 2.93 -11.25 11.04
C GLU A 25 3.34 -9.78 11.17
N SER A 26 2.89 -8.90 10.27
CA SER A 26 3.07 -7.45 10.39
C SER A 26 2.34 -6.83 11.60
N ASN A 27 1.67 -7.64 12.42
CA ASN A 27 0.80 -7.15 13.49
C ASN A 27 1.48 -6.84 14.81
N GLU A 28 2.67 -7.36 15.14
CA GLU A 28 3.18 -7.19 16.51
C GLU A 28 4.67 -6.82 16.68
N THR A 29 5.54 -6.96 15.68
CA THR A 29 6.98 -6.86 15.95
C THR A 29 7.79 -5.90 15.08
N VAL A 30 7.23 -5.26 14.07
CA VAL A 30 8.00 -4.42 13.12
C VAL A 30 7.72 -2.91 13.28
N ALA A 31 7.28 -2.49 14.45
CA ALA A 31 7.03 -1.05 14.71
C ALA A 31 8.31 -0.20 14.82
N THR A 32 9.50 -0.78 14.63
CA THR A 32 10.74 -0.04 14.94
C THR A 32 11.84 -0.16 13.87
N GLN A 33 11.61 -0.78 12.72
CA GLN A 33 12.66 -0.86 11.71
C GLN A 33 12.17 -0.37 10.35
N CYS A 34 12.71 0.78 9.99
CA CYS A 34 12.47 1.51 8.75
C CYS A 34 12.51 0.61 7.52
N CYS A 35 11.44 0.69 6.70
CA CYS A 35 11.33 0.03 5.41
C CYS A 35 12.29 0.62 4.38
N GLY A 36 13.57 0.33 4.51
CA GLY A 36 14.51 0.54 3.43
C GLY A 36 14.69 -0.77 2.66
N LEU A 37 14.82 -0.73 1.36
CA LEU A 37 15.22 -1.86 0.50
C LEU A 37 16.52 -2.56 0.93
N ALA A 38 17.19 -2.05 1.97
CA ALA A 38 18.39 -2.62 2.58
C ALA A 38 18.12 -3.91 3.38
N LEU A 39 16.86 -4.28 3.65
CA LEU A 39 16.52 -5.42 4.49
C LEU A 39 15.78 -6.48 3.66
N GLY A 40 16.53 -7.51 3.33
CA GLY A 40 16.15 -8.63 2.49
C GLY A 40 14.79 -9.26 2.79
N THR A 41 14.17 -9.74 1.73
CA THR A 41 13.14 -10.78 1.62
C THR A 41 11.67 -10.44 1.83
N GLU A 42 11.27 -9.25 2.25
CA GLU A 42 9.85 -8.91 2.27
C GLU A 42 9.41 -8.27 0.95
N HIS A 43 8.38 -8.84 0.31
CA HIS A 43 7.80 -8.28 -0.91
C HIS A 43 7.12 -6.94 -0.59
N LEU A 44 7.73 -5.86 -1.02
CA LEU A 44 7.15 -4.54 -0.93
C LEU A 44 6.00 -4.42 -1.94
N GLN A 45 4.84 -3.98 -1.47
CA GLN A 45 3.66 -3.78 -2.32
C GLN A 45 3.20 -2.34 -2.25
N ILE A 46 2.95 -1.75 -3.40
CA ILE A 46 2.29 -0.44 -3.54
C ILE A 46 0.88 -0.68 -4.09
N LEU A 47 -0.12 -0.34 -3.29
CA LEU A 47 -1.51 -0.45 -3.66
C LEU A 47 -2.07 0.94 -3.95
N ILE A 48 -2.59 1.18 -5.16
CA ILE A 48 -3.24 2.42 -5.53
C ILE A 48 -4.74 2.23 -5.72
N CYS A 49 -5.53 3.18 -5.25
CA CYS A 49 -6.98 3.13 -5.37
C CYS A 49 -7.42 3.34 -6.83
N GLY A 50 -8.08 2.33 -7.41
CA GLY A 50 -8.69 2.36 -8.75
C GLY A 50 -10.18 2.69 -8.76
N GLY A 51 -10.76 3.12 -7.63
CA GLY A 51 -12.17 3.53 -7.56
C GLY A 51 -12.46 4.77 -8.41
N THR A 52 -13.71 4.91 -8.88
CA THR A 52 -14.15 5.99 -9.79
C THR A 52 -13.81 7.39 -9.27
N GLY A 53 -14.02 7.66 -7.98
CA GLY A 53 -13.65 8.95 -7.37
C GLY A 53 -12.15 9.24 -7.44
N CYS A 54 -11.30 8.26 -7.14
CA CYS A 54 -9.85 8.41 -7.24
C CYS A 54 -9.39 8.54 -8.69
N LYS A 55 -10.02 7.82 -9.63
CA LYS A 55 -9.74 7.97 -11.07
C LYS A 55 -10.09 9.37 -11.60
N ALA A 56 -11.19 9.94 -11.12
CA ALA A 56 -11.56 11.32 -11.46
C ALA A 56 -10.59 12.37 -10.87
N SER A 57 -9.80 11.97 -9.86
CA SER A 57 -8.73 12.77 -9.25
C SER A 57 -7.34 12.26 -9.65
N ASP A 58 -7.20 11.82 -10.88
CA ASP A 58 -5.93 11.49 -11.54
C ASP A 58 -5.12 10.31 -10.91
N SER A 59 -5.79 9.38 -10.20
CA SER A 59 -5.08 8.22 -9.63
C SER A 59 -4.38 7.35 -10.67
N HIS A 60 -4.83 7.35 -11.92
CA HIS A 60 -4.17 6.65 -13.02
C HIS A 60 -2.85 7.32 -13.41
N ILE A 61 -2.78 8.66 -13.39
CA ILE A 61 -1.54 9.41 -13.64
C ILE A 61 -0.55 9.18 -12.50
N ILE A 62 -1.04 9.15 -11.26
CA ILE A 62 -0.21 8.82 -10.08
C ILE A 62 0.37 7.41 -10.25
N ALA A 63 -0.44 6.45 -10.70
CA ALA A 63 0.00 5.07 -10.95
C ALA A 63 1.14 5.01 -11.96
N GLU A 64 0.96 5.68 -13.10
CA GLU A 64 1.98 5.74 -14.17
C GLU A 64 3.27 6.40 -13.68
N ARG A 65 3.18 7.50 -12.95
CA ARG A 65 4.36 8.20 -12.42
C ARG A 65 5.09 7.39 -11.35
N LEU A 66 4.37 6.71 -10.46
CA LEU A 66 4.96 5.79 -9.48
C LEU A 66 5.72 4.66 -10.18
N GLN A 67 5.11 4.05 -11.19
CA GLN A 67 5.76 2.99 -11.96
C GLN A 67 7.02 3.49 -12.67
N GLN A 68 6.96 4.62 -13.33
CA GLN A 68 8.12 5.27 -13.96
C GLN A 68 9.22 5.61 -12.95
N ALA A 69 8.84 6.06 -11.74
CA ALA A 69 9.79 6.34 -10.68
C ALA A 69 10.49 5.08 -10.17
N LEU A 70 9.76 3.96 -10.04
CA LEU A 70 10.33 2.65 -9.69
C LEU A 70 11.31 2.16 -10.76
N GLU A 71 10.94 2.29 -12.04
CA GLU A 71 11.81 1.92 -13.18
C GLU A 71 13.08 2.76 -13.22
N ARG A 72 12.97 4.09 -13.07
CA ARG A 72 14.13 5.01 -13.03
C ARG A 72 15.12 4.68 -11.91
N ASN A 73 14.63 4.14 -10.80
CA ASN A 73 15.47 3.74 -9.66
C ASN A 73 15.89 2.27 -9.71
N ASN A 74 15.58 1.51 -10.79
CA ASN A 74 15.91 0.10 -10.96
C ASN A 74 15.39 -0.81 -9.82
N ILE A 75 14.19 -0.52 -9.32
CA ILE A 75 13.56 -1.27 -8.21
C ILE A 75 12.17 -1.81 -8.59
N ALA A 76 11.75 -1.65 -9.83
CA ALA A 76 10.45 -2.14 -10.29
C ALA A 76 10.27 -3.65 -10.08
N ASP A 77 11.34 -4.44 -10.25
CA ASP A 77 11.31 -5.89 -10.04
C ASP A 77 11.18 -6.32 -8.56
N LYS A 78 11.40 -5.38 -7.63
CA LYS A 78 11.38 -5.63 -6.18
C LYS A 78 10.08 -5.16 -5.52
N VAL A 79 9.21 -4.53 -6.29
CA VAL A 79 7.99 -3.89 -5.79
C VAL A 79 6.79 -4.37 -6.59
N ASP A 80 5.86 -5.02 -5.90
CA ASP A 80 4.58 -5.40 -6.50
C ASP A 80 3.68 -4.15 -6.59
N PHE A 81 3.46 -3.65 -7.81
CA PHE A 81 2.57 -2.53 -8.04
C PHE A 81 1.16 -2.99 -8.42
N ILE A 82 0.14 -2.65 -7.62
CA ILE A 82 -1.21 -3.16 -7.76
C ILE A 82 -2.24 -2.03 -7.75
N THR A 83 -3.01 -1.92 -8.82
CA THR A 83 -4.22 -1.10 -8.79
C THR A 83 -5.36 -1.90 -8.16
N THR A 84 -5.87 -1.42 -7.03
CA THR A 84 -6.92 -2.11 -6.26
C THR A 84 -8.31 -1.58 -6.61
N GLY A 85 -9.34 -2.22 -6.07
CA GLY A 85 -10.68 -1.63 -5.97
C GLY A 85 -10.70 -0.38 -5.07
N CYS A 86 -11.92 0.08 -4.74
CA CYS A 86 -12.10 1.25 -3.89
C CYS A 86 -11.77 0.93 -2.42
N PHE A 87 -10.96 1.75 -1.77
CA PHE A 87 -10.72 1.67 -0.32
C PHE A 87 -11.91 2.16 0.53
N GLY A 88 -12.97 2.71 -0.10
CA GLY A 88 -14.14 3.23 0.61
C GLY A 88 -13.95 4.61 1.23
N PHE A 89 -12.81 5.25 1.03
CA PHE A 89 -12.46 6.52 1.65
C PHE A 89 -12.25 7.64 0.62
N CYS A 90 -13.24 7.81 -0.27
CA CYS A 90 -13.16 8.67 -1.46
C CYS A 90 -12.94 10.15 -1.13
N GLU A 91 -13.44 10.63 0.02
CA GLU A 91 -13.23 12.02 0.46
C GLU A 91 -11.75 12.39 0.61
N LYS A 92 -10.92 11.40 0.94
CA LYS A 92 -9.47 11.57 1.15
C LYS A 92 -8.63 10.98 0.01
N GLY A 93 -9.27 10.69 -1.14
CA GLY A 93 -8.57 10.23 -2.34
C GLY A 93 -7.80 11.34 -3.06
N PRO A 94 -6.92 11.00 -3.97
CA PRO A 94 -6.36 9.66 -4.27
C PRO A 94 -5.57 9.03 -3.11
N ILE A 95 -5.64 7.69 -3.04
CA ILE A 95 -5.05 6.92 -1.94
C ILE A 95 -3.97 5.98 -2.47
N VAL A 96 -2.83 6.00 -1.79
CA VAL A 96 -1.72 5.05 -2.00
C VAL A 96 -1.43 4.35 -0.68
N LYS A 97 -1.44 3.02 -0.68
CA LYS A 97 -1.10 2.21 0.49
C LYS A 97 0.15 1.40 0.23
N ILE A 98 1.06 1.38 1.20
CA ILE A 98 2.33 0.67 1.13
C ILE A 98 2.33 -0.44 2.18
N ILE A 99 2.70 -1.65 1.77
CA ILE A 99 2.84 -2.84 2.60
C ILE A 99 4.32 -3.27 2.55
N PRO A 100 4.92 -3.72 3.65
CA PRO A 100 4.30 -4.30 4.85
C PRO A 100 3.91 -3.30 5.95
N ASP A 101 4.44 -2.11 5.99
CA ASP A 101 4.26 -1.16 7.10
C ASP A 101 2.85 -0.53 7.18
N ASN A 102 1.93 -0.94 6.28
CA ASN A 102 0.55 -0.48 6.21
C ASN A 102 0.37 1.05 6.09
N THR A 103 1.40 1.76 5.63
CA THR A 103 1.33 3.21 5.46
C THR A 103 0.24 3.59 4.48
N PHE A 104 -0.60 4.52 4.90
CA PHE A 104 -1.78 4.95 4.16
C PHE A 104 -1.69 6.43 3.83
N TYR A 105 -1.32 6.72 2.59
CA TYR A 105 -1.23 8.07 2.06
C TYR A 105 -2.57 8.52 1.47
N THR A 106 -2.95 9.75 1.75
CA THR A 106 -4.20 10.39 1.34
C THR A 106 -3.92 11.64 0.51
N GLN A 107 -4.86 12.01 -0.35
CA GLN A 107 -4.77 13.23 -1.18
C GLN A 107 -3.45 13.32 -1.97
N VAL A 108 -2.97 12.18 -2.45
CA VAL A 108 -1.74 12.09 -3.22
C VAL A 108 -1.95 12.75 -4.58
N VAL A 109 -1.00 13.58 -5.00
CA VAL A 109 -0.98 14.18 -6.33
C VAL A 109 0.11 13.54 -7.19
N PRO A 110 0.04 13.68 -8.54
CA PRO A 110 1.03 13.06 -9.43
C PRO A 110 2.48 13.44 -9.13
N ASP A 111 2.73 14.64 -8.63
CA ASP A 111 4.08 15.13 -8.32
C ASP A 111 4.68 14.50 -7.05
N ASP A 112 3.85 13.89 -6.20
CA ASP A 112 4.30 13.17 -5.00
C ASP A 112 4.95 11.83 -5.32
N ALA A 113 4.75 11.29 -6.52
CA ALA A 113 5.20 9.95 -6.89
C ALA A 113 6.72 9.76 -6.71
N ASP A 114 7.52 10.70 -7.18
CA ASP A 114 8.97 10.64 -7.05
C ASP A 114 9.43 10.74 -5.59
N GLU A 115 8.75 11.56 -4.79
CA GLU A 115 9.04 11.71 -3.36
C GLU A 115 8.68 10.42 -2.61
N ILE A 116 7.53 9.80 -2.90
CA ILE A 116 7.13 8.53 -2.29
C ILE A 116 8.17 7.45 -2.56
N VAL A 117 8.64 7.32 -3.79
CA VAL A 117 9.64 6.32 -4.14
C VAL A 117 10.98 6.62 -3.46
N ARG A 118 11.46 7.85 -3.52
CA ARG A 118 12.76 8.24 -2.97
C ARG A 118 12.79 8.19 -1.45
N GLU A 119 11.83 8.82 -0.79
CA GLU A 119 11.84 8.98 0.67
C GLU A 119 11.33 7.72 1.38
N HIS A 120 10.22 7.15 0.90
CA HIS A 120 9.62 6.03 1.61
C HIS A 120 10.13 4.67 1.13
N ILE A 121 10.07 4.40 -0.19
CA ILE A 121 10.45 3.09 -0.71
C ILE A 121 11.96 2.84 -0.58
N ILE A 122 12.79 3.81 -0.91
CA ILE A 122 14.25 3.69 -0.85
C ILE A 122 14.78 4.10 0.53
N GLY A 123 14.33 5.25 1.02
CA GLY A 123 14.84 5.86 2.25
C GLY A 123 14.22 5.36 3.54
N GLY A 124 13.10 4.63 3.47
CA GLY A 124 12.36 4.11 4.64
C GLY A 124 11.70 5.18 5.51
N ARG A 125 11.59 6.41 5.04
CA ARG A 125 11.02 7.53 5.79
C ARG A 125 9.61 7.86 5.29
N LYS A 126 8.63 7.84 6.18
CA LYS A 126 7.25 8.20 5.86
C LYS A 126 7.13 9.71 5.60
N ILE A 127 6.31 10.06 4.61
CA ILE A 127 6.04 11.45 4.25
C ILE A 127 4.86 11.93 5.09
N GLU A 128 5.14 12.68 6.15
CA GLU A 128 4.13 13.07 7.15
C GLU A 128 2.96 13.86 6.56
N ARG A 129 3.23 14.75 5.59
CA ARG A 129 2.19 15.58 4.95
C ARG A 129 1.14 14.79 4.17
N LEU A 130 1.48 13.57 3.73
CA LEU A 130 0.57 12.69 2.98
C LEU A 130 -0.20 11.72 3.89
N LEU A 131 0.17 11.63 5.17
CA LEU A 131 -0.51 10.76 6.12
C LEU A 131 -1.89 11.31 6.48
N TYR A 132 -2.81 10.40 6.79
CA TYR A 132 -4.13 10.78 7.25
C TYR A 132 -4.08 11.48 8.60
N ILE A 133 -4.74 12.62 8.71
CA ILE A 133 -4.95 13.33 9.98
C ILE A 133 -6.37 13.03 10.45
N ASP A 134 -6.49 12.43 11.63
CA ASP A 134 -7.78 12.16 12.25
C ASP A 134 -8.43 13.47 12.68
N PRO A 135 -9.61 13.84 12.16
CA PRO A 135 -10.25 15.11 12.44
C PRO A 135 -10.72 15.27 13.89
N LYS A 136 -10.79 14.18 14.66
CA LYS A 136 -11.20 14.23 16.08
C LYS A 136 -10.04 14.42 17.03
N THR A 137 -8.92 13.81 16.73
CA THR A 137 -7.74 13.81 17.61
C THR A 137 -6.64 14.73 17.11
N GLU A 138 -6.77 15.25 15.88
CA GLU A 138 -5.77 16.06 15.16
C GLU A 138 -4.40 15.35 15.05
N LYS A 139 -4.39 14.03 15.27
CA LYS A 139 -3.17 13.22 15.21
C LYS A 139 -3.01 12.59 13.83
N THR A 140 -1.77 12.51 13.39
CA THR A 140 -1.39 11.81 12.20
C THR A 140 -1.48 10.30 12.42
N VAL A 141 -2.17 9.59 11.53
CA VAL A 141 -2.34 8.14 11.57
C VAL A 141 -1.67 7.54 10.33
N SER A 142 -0.61 6.80 10.53
CA SER A 142 0.13 6.17 9.44
C SER A 142 -0.48 4.83 8.99
N ASP A 143 -1.02 4.04 9.93
CA ASP A 143 -1.62 2.74 9.63
C ASP A 143 -3.14 2.85 9.53
N SER A 144 -3.68 2.37 8.42
CA SER A 144 -5.12 2.34 8.16
C SER A 144 -5.92 1.58 9.23
N LYS A 145 -5.32 0.62 9.94
CA LYS A 145 -5.98 -0.14 11.02
C LYS A 145 -6.37 0.75 12.22
N HIS A 146 -5.60 1.80 12.46
CA HIS A 146 -5.83 2.73 13.56
C HIS A 146 -6.79 3.88 13.21
N MET A 147 -7.18 4.00 11.94
CA MET A 147 -8.17 4.99 11.53
C MET A 147 -9.56 4.59 12.02
N ASP A 148 -10.27 5.53 12.65
CA ASP A 148 -11.63 5.32 13.18
C ASP A 148 -12.58 4.73 12.12
N PHE A 149 -12.44 5.15 10.88
CA PHE A 149 -13.22 4.66 9.76
C PHE A 149 -13.09 3.15 9.55
N TYR A 150 -11.86 2.60 9.58
CA TYR A 150 -11.62 1.18 9.36
C TYR A 150 -11.76 0.33 10.64
N ARG A 151 -11.44 0.90 11.80
CA ARG A 151 -11.54 0.21 13.09
C ARG A 151 -12.95 -0.24 13.43
N LYS A 152 -13.95 0.53 12.99
CA LYS A 152 -15.37 0.25 13.24
C LYS A 152 -16.00 -0.72 12.22
N GLN A 153 -15.28 -1.06 11.16
CA GLN A 153 -15.76 -2.00 10.16
C GLN A 153 -15.51 -3.43 10.61
N MET A 154 -16.58 -4.23 10.72
CA MET A 154 -16.45 -5.67 10.84
C MET A 154 -16.09 -6.26 9.49
N ARG A 155 -14.94 -6.89 9.40
CA ARG A 155 -14.52 -7.65 8.22
C ARG A 155 -14.80 -9.12 8.47
N ILE A 156 -15.56 -9.71 7.58
CA ILE A 156 -15.86 -11.14 7.55
C ILE A 156 -14.71 -11.85 6.83
#